data_b1e4c8d386710899311dd2c13648abc5
#
_entry.id   b1e4c8d386710899311dd2c13648abc5
#
_cell.length_a   1.000
_cell.length_b   1.000
_cell.length_c   1.000
_cell.angle_alpha   90.00
_cell.angle_beta   90.00
_cell.angle_gamma   90.00
#
_symmetry.space_group_name_H-M   'P 1'
#
loop_
_entity.id
_entity.type
_entity.pdbx_description
1 polymer ?
#
loop_
_entity_poly.entity_id
_entity_poly.type
_entity_poly.pdbx_seq_one_letter_code
_entity_poly.pdbx_strand_id
1 'polypeptide(L)'
;MVAGGISSVAGLIVTHLFGGWSVGLEGLLIAMIIDYITGVSASFFCPELSLDSRIGFRGIVKKVLILLMVSMGHIMDAVIGTELVMPMVLYFYLANECLSITENIANAGVPIPNRLKSTLKQVREGRLKR
;
A
#
# COMPACT_ATOMS: atom_id res chain seq x y z
N MET A 1 13.39 23.61 -16.87
CA MET A 1 13.26 22.72 -18.03
C MET A 1 13.65 21.27 -17.75
N VAL A 2 14.64 21.01 -16.89
CA VAL A 2 14.99 19.62 -16.48
C VAL A 2 13.84 18.95 -15.71
N ALA A 3 13.11 19.70 -14.88
CA ALA A 3 11.94 19.21 -14.14
C ALA A 3 10.79 18.75 -15.06
N GLY A 4 10.58 19.43 -16.21
CA GLY A 4 9.53 19.04 -17.15
C GLY A 4 9.84 17.74 -17.91
N GLY A 5 11.12 17.46 -18.20
CA GLY A 5 11.55 16.20 -18.82
C GLY A 5 11.41 15.01 -17.88
N ILE A 6 11.79 15.16 -16.62
CA ILE A 6 11.63 14.13 -15.58
C ILE A 6 10.15 13.85 -15.32
N SER A 7 9.32 14.90 -15.23
CA SER A 7 7.87 14.76 -15.06
C SER A 7 7.22 14.00 -16.21
N SER A 8 7.65 14.22 -17.47
CA SER A 8 7.10 13.52 -18.63
C SER A 8 7.52 12.05 -18.67
N VAL A 9 8.75 11.70 -18.31
CA VAL A 9 9.23 10.31 -18.23
C VAL A 9 8.52 9.58 -17.10
N ALA A 10 8.43 10.18 -15.92
CA ALA A 10 7.68 9.61 -14.78
C ALA A 10 6.21 9.42 -15.15
N GLY A 11 5.58 10.38 -15.80
CA GLY A 11 4.22 10.29 -16.28
C GLY A 11 4.00 9.16 -17.29
N LEU A 12 4.94 8.95 -18.20
CA LEU A 12 4.91 7.82 -19.16
C LEU A 12 5.01 6.48 -18.45
N ILE A 13 5.91 6.35 -17.48
CA ILE A 13 6.08 5.12 -16.67
C ILE A 13 4.78 4.83 -15.92
N VAL A 14 4.22 5.81 -15.23
CA VAL A 14 2.97 5.67 -14.45
C VAL A 14 1.82 5.29 -15.38
N THR A 15 1.69 5.93 -16.52
CA THR A 15 0.65 5.64 -17.50
C THR A 15 0.78 4.22 -18.05
N HIS A 16 2.00 3.81 -18.36
CA HIS A 16 2.25 2.49 -18.96
C HIS A 16 2.04 1.36 -17.95
N LEU A 17 2.54 1.54 -16.73
CA LEU A 17 2.47 0.49 -15.68
C LEU A 17 1.12 0.44 -14.96
N PHE A 18 0.46 1.58 -14.77
CA PHE A 18 -0.74 1.69 -13.93
C PHE A 18 -1.96 2.26 -14.65
N GLY A 19 -1.86 2.57 -15.93
CA GLY A 19 -2.94 3.19 -16.69
C GLY A 19 -3.14 4.68 -16.39
N GLY A 20 -2.24 5.31 -15.65
CA GLY A 20 -2.29 6.69 -15.24
C GLY A 20 -2.31 6.87 -13.72
N TRP A 21 -2.30 8.12 -13.29
CA TRP A 21 -2.41 8.47 -11.88
C TRP A 21 -3.87 8.38 -11.43
N SER A 22 -4.14 7.66 -10.37
CA SER A 22 -5.48 7.52 -9.80
C SER A 22 -5.46 7.80 -8.30
N VAL A 23 -6.62 8.16 -7.75
CA VAL A 23 -6.79 8.36 -6.31
C VAL A 23 -6.46 7.07 -5.54
N GLY A 24 -6.82 5.92 -6.09
CA GLY A 24 -6.49 4.63 -5.48
C GLY A 24 -4.99 4.35 -5.42
N LEU A 25 -4.26 4.63 -6.51
CA LEU A 25 -2.81 4.49 -6.55
C LEU A 25 -2.13 5.46 -5.59
N GLU A 26 -2.58 6.71 -5.58
CA GLU A 26 -2.09 7.73 -4.65
C GLU A 26 -2.31 7.29 -3.19
N GLY A 27 -3.51 6.83 -2.87
CA GLY A 27 -3.85 6.33 -1.55
C GLY A 27 -2.98 5.16 -1.11
N LEU A 28 -2.70 4.22 -2.01
CA LEU A 28 -1.81 3.09 -1.73
C LEU A 28 -0.38 3.56 -1.43
N LEU A 29 0.16 4.48 -2.23
CA LEU A 29 1.51 5.01 -2.02
C LEU A 29 1.63 5.76 -0.69
N ILE A 30 0.64 6.59 -0.37
CA ILE A 30 0.58 7.30 0.92
C ILE A 30 0.49 6.31 2.08
N ALA A 31 -0.36 5.30 1.98
CA ALA A 31 -0.49 4.26 3.00
C ALA A 31 0.83 3.49 3.20
N MET A 32 1.56 3.18 2.14
CA MET A 32 2.88 2.54 2.22
C MET A 32 3.90 3.40 2.98
N ILE A 33 3.89 4.71 2.74
CA ILE A 33 4.76 5.65 3.44
C ILE A 33 4.39 5.71 4.93
N ILE A 34 3.11 5.84 5.23
CA ILE A 34 2.61 5.89 6.62
C ILE A 34 2.91 4.57 7.34
N ASP A 35 2.73 3.43 6.67
CA ASP A 35 3.06 2.12 7.25
C ASP A 35 4.54 2.04 7.62
N TYR A 36 5.43 2.50 6.76
CA TYR A 36 6.86 2.52 7.05
C TYR A 36 7.18 3.43 8.24
N ILE A 37 6.66 4.65 8.26
CA ILE A 37 6.86 5.61 9.35
C ILE A 37 6.32 5.07 10.67
N THR A 38 5.11 4.51 10.68
CA THR A 38 4.50 3.95 11.90
C THR A 38 5.21 2.68 12.37
N GLY A 39 5.73 1.87 11.45
CA GLY A 39 6.53 0.70 11.78
C GLY A 39 7.84 1.07 12.46
N VAL A 40 8.55 2.07 11.94
CA VAL A 40 9.76 2.62 12.57
C VAL A 40 9.42 3.20 13.93
N SER A 41 8.36 3.98 14.04
CA SER A 41 7.92 4.57 15.31
C SER A 41 7.58 3.50 16.35
N ALA A 42 6.87 2.45 15.97
CA ALA A 42 6.51 1.35 16.87
C ALA A 42 7.73 0.64 17.44
N SER A 43 8.83 0.56 16.68
CA SER A 43 10.07 -0.08 17.14
C SER A 43 10.72 0.65 18.33
N PHE A 44 10.49 1.96 18.48
CA PHE A 44 10.98 2.73 19.64
C PHE A 44 10.20 2.44 20.92
N PHE A 45 8.92 2.05 20.81
CA PHE A 45 8.04 1.79 21.93
C PHE A 45 7.96 0.31 22.32
N CYS A 46 8.30 -0.59 21.40
CA CYS A 46 8.37 -2.03 21.63
C CYS A 46 9.83 -2.52 21.45
N PRO A 47 10.58 -2.78 22.53
CA PRO A 47 11.98 -3.28 22.42
C PRO A 47 12.09 -4.63 21.70
N GLU A 48 11.01 -5.40 21.66
CA GLU A 48 10.94 -6.68 20.95
C GLU A 48 10.90 -6.52 19.42
N LEU A 49 10.50 -5.34 18.94
CA LEU A 49 10.52 -4.97 17.53
C LEU A 49 11.84 -4.25 17.22
N SER A 50 12.95 -4.97 17.24
CA SER A 50 14.24 -4.38 16.92
C SER A 50 14.28 -3.90 15.46
N LEU A 51 14.65 -2.63 15.27
CA LEU A 51 14.88 -2.07 13.95
C LEU A 51 16.24 -2.57 13.43
N ASP A 52 16.23 -3.69 12.72
CA ASP A 52 17.36 -4.14 11.93
C ASP A 52 17.23 -3.58 10.51
N SER A 53 18.33 -3.14 9.92
CA SER A 53 18.40 -2.67 8.54
C SER A 53 17.86 -3.71 7.52
N ARG A 54 18.03 -5.00 7.83
CA ARG A 54 17.47 -6.10 7.02
C ARG A 54 15.95 -6.10 7.01
N ILE A 55 15.33 -5.84 8.15
CA ILE A 55 13.86 -5.79 8.28
C ILE A 55 13.30 -4.59 7.50
N GLY A 56 13.95 -3.43 7.61
CA GLY A 56 13.60 -2.24 6.83
C GLY A 56 13.72 -2.46 5.33
N PHE A 57 14.79 -3.09 4.88
CA PHE A 57 15.02 -3.41 3.47
C PHE A 57 13.98 -4.42 2.94
N ARG A 58 13.67 -5.46 3.71
CA ARG A 58 12.62 -6.43 3.36
C ARG A 58 11.25 -5.76 3.22
N GLY A 59 10.94 -4.81 4.09
CA GLY A 59 9.71 -4.03 4.01
C GLY A 59 9.61 -3.23 2.70
N ILE A 60 10.69 -2.58 2.29
CA ILE A 60 10.76 -1.84 1.03
C ILE A 60 10.61 -2.78 -0.16
N VAL A 61 11.29 -3.92 -0.18
CA VAL A 61 11.18 -4.91 -1.24
C VAL A 61 9.74 -5.42 -1.37
N LYS A 62 9.07 -5.72 -0.26
CA LYS A 62 7.66 -6.12 -0.27
C LYS A 62 6.77 -5.05 -0.90
N LYS A 63 6.99 -3.78 -0.60
CA LYS A 63 6.21 -2.67 -1.17
C LYS A 63 6.42 -2.54 -2.69
N VAL A 64 7.64 -2.74 -3.16
CA VAL A 64 7.93 -2.81 -4.60
C VAL A 64 7.19 -3.98 -5.25
N LEU A 65 7.18 -5.15 -4.63
CA LEU A 65 6.44 -6.32 -5.12
C LEU A 65 4.92 -6.07 -5.17
N ILE A 66 4.37 -5.36 -4.22
CA ILE A 66 2.96 -4.94 -4.22
C ILE A 66 2.67 -4.05 -5.43
N LEU A 67 3.52 -3.07 -5.72
CA LEU A 67 3.37 -2.22 -6.90
C LEU A 67 3.44 -3.01 -8.20
N LEU A 68 4.30 -4.02 -8.27
CA LEU A 68 4.36 -4.94 -9.41
C LEU A 68 3.07 -5.75 -9.55
N MET A 69 2.46 -6.18 -8.45
CA MET A 69 1.16 -6.86 -8.48
C MET A 69 0.04 -5.95 -8.98
N VAL A 70 0.03 -4.69 -8.57
CA VAL A 70 -0.94 -3.69 -9.07
C VAL A 70 -0.75 -3.47 -10.57
N SER A 71 0.49 -3.36 -11.03
CA SER A 71 0.83 -3.24 -12.45
C SER A 71 0.38 -4.46 -13.25
N MET A 72 0.57 -5.67 -12.70
CA MET A 72 0.07 -6.90 -13.31
C MET A 72 -1.45 -6.86 -13.47
N GLY A 73 -2.17 -6.36 -12.47
CA GLY A 73 -3.62 -6.16 -12.56
C GLY A 73 -4.02 -5.23 -13.71
N HIS A 74 -3.29 -4.15 -13.90
CA HIS A 74 -3.50 -3.24 -15.03
C HIS A 74 -3.25 -3.94 -16.38
N ILE A 75 -2.19 -4.70 -16.49
CA ILE A 75 -1.86 -5.46 -17.72
C ILE A 75 -2.97 -6.49 -18.01
N MET A 76 -3.44 -7.20 -17.01
CA MET A 76 -4.54 -8.16 -17.16
C MET A 76 -5.82 -7.46 -17.66
N ASP A 77 -6.18 -6.34 -17.08
CA ASP A 77 -7.34 -5.55 -17.52
C ASP A 77 -7.19 -5.12 -18.99
N ALA A 78 -6.02 -4.67 -19.39
CA ALA A 78 -5.75 -4.27 -20.77
C ALA A 78 -5.87 -5.45 -21.75
N VAL A 79 -5.39 -6.63 -21.36
CA VAL A 79 -5.45 -7.85 -22.20
C VAL A 79 -6.87 -8.41 -22.30
N ILE A 80 -7.59 -8.45 -21.18
CA ILE A 80 -8.94 -9.04 -21.12
C ILE A 80 -10.00 -8.03 -21.60
N GLY A 81 -9.71 -6.73 -21.54
CA GLY A 81 -10.66 -5.66 -21.86
C GLY A 81 -11.60 -5.34 -20.71
N THR A 82 -11.12 -5.45 -19.47
CA THR A 82 -11.88 -5.11 -18.25
C THR A 82 -11.24 -3.96 -17.50
N GLU A 83 -11.92 -3.45 -16.46
CA GLU A 83 -11.42 -2.43 -15.53
C GLU A 83 -11.63 -2.89 -14.08
N LEU A 84 -11.60 -4.20 -13.84
CA LEU A 84 -11.95 -4.79 -12.54
C LEU A 84 -10.74 -5.34 -11.78
N VAL A 85 -9.74 -5.88 -12.48
CA VAL A 85 -8.64 -6.61 -11.84
C VAL A 85 -7.72 -5.67 -11.08
N MET A 86 -7.29 -4.58 -11.71
CA MET A 86 -6.40 -3.61 -11.06
C MET A 86 -7.02 -3.00 -9.80
N PRO A 87 -8.27 -2.48 -9.82
CA PRO A 87 -8.90 -1.99 -8.60
C PRO A 87 -9.02 -3.03 -7.49
N MET A 88 -9.34 -4.28 -7.81
CA MET A 88 -9.41 -5.35 -6.82
C MET A 88 -8.07 -5.59 -6.13
N VAL A 89 -7.00 -5.67 -6.90
CA VAL A 89 -5.64 -5.85 -6.38
C VAL A 89 -5.23 -4.65 -5.54
N LEU A 90 -5.48 -3.43 -6.06
CA LEU A 90 -5.14 -2.18 -5.39
C LEU A 90 -5.86 -2.05 -4.05
N TYR A 91 -7.17 -2.28 -4.00
CA TYR A 91 -7.95 -2.17 -2.77
C TYR A 91 -7.58 -3.25 -1.75
N PHE A 92 -7.24 -4.45 -2.19
CA PHE A 92 -6.74 -5.49 -1.31
C PHE A 92 -5.47 -5.04 -0.58
N TYR A 93 -4.49 -4.55 -1.31
CA TYR A 93 -3.24 -4.09 -0.71
C TYR A 93 -3.40 -2.82 0.09
N LEU A 94 -4.26 -1.89 -0.34
CA LEU A 94 -4.57 -0.70 0.44
C LEU A 94 -5.15 -1.07 1.82
N ALA A 95 -6.10 -1.99 1.87
CA ALA A 95 -6.66 -2.48 3.13
C ALA A 95 -5.59 -3.17 3.99
N ASN A 96 -4.69 -3.92 3.38
CA ASN A 96 -3.59 -4.58 4.07
C ASN A 96 -2.58 -3.57 4.66
N GLU A 97 -2.24 -2.52 3.93
CA GLU A 97 -1.39 -1.42 4.44
C GLU A 97 -2.09 -0.69 5.61
N CYS A 98 -3.38 -0.40 5.50
CA CYS A 98 -4.15 0.22 6.57
C CYS A 98 -4.21 -0.66 7.84
N LEU A 99 -4.32 -1.98 7.68
CA LEU A 99 -4.24 -2.91 8.82
C LEU A 99 -2.86 -2.87 9.48
N SER A 100 -1.80 -2.90 8.68
CA SER A 100 -0.44 -2.81 9.17
C SER A 100 -0.20 -1.51 9.94
N ILE A 101 -0.64 -0.37 9.41
CA ILE A 101 -0.58 0.94 10.08
C ILE A 101 -1.30 0.87 11.43
N THR A 102 -2.49 0.30 11.46
CA THR A 102 -3.31 0.16 12.67
C THR A 102 -2.58 -0.68 13.73
N GLU A 103 -1.97 -1.78 13.32
CA GLU A 103 -1.18 -2.63 14.20
C GLU A 103 0.07 -1.92 14.72
N ASN A 104 0.76 -1.15 13.87
CA ASN A 104 1.92 -0.36 14.28
C ASN A 104 1.54 0.71 15.31
N ILE A 105 0.45 1.40 15.10
CA ILE A 105 -0.06 2.43 16.03
C ILE A 105 -0.48 1.79 17.36
N ALA A 106 -1.13 0.64 17.34
CA ALA A 106 -1.49 -0.10 18.53
C ALA A 106 -0.24 -0.55 19.31
N ASN A 107 0.80 -1.02 18.61
CA ASN A 107 2.07 -1.39 19.22
C ASN A 107 2.81 -0.19 19.84
N ALA A 108 2.60 1.00 19.33
CA ALA A 108 3.11 2.23 19.93
C ALA A 108 2.31 2.68 21.17
N GLY A 109 1.27 1.96 21.56
CA GLY A 109 0.46 2.26 22.76
C GLY A 109 -0.74 3.16 22.52
N VAL A 110 -1.02 3.52 21.28
CA VAL A 110 -2.20 4.33 20.92
C VAL A 110 -3.42 3.40 20.84
N PRO A 111 -4.53 3.68 21.56
CA PRO A 111 -5.71 2.82 21.51
C PRO A 111 -6.39 2.93 20.13
N ILE A 112 -6.78 1.78 19.59
CA ILE A 112 -7.45 1.66 18.30
C ILE A 112 -8.86 1.10 18.52
N PRO A 113 -9.90 1.71 17.92
CA PRO A 113 -11.25 1.17 18.00
C PRO A 113 -11.32 -0.23 17.36
N ASN A 114 -11.89 -1.19 18.09
CA ASN A 114 -12.06 -2.56 17.60
C ASN A 114 -12.87 -2.64 16.30
N ARG A 115 -13.84 -1.75 16.13
CA ARG A 115 -14.63 -1.64 14.91
C ARG A 115 -13.80 -1.33 13.69
N LEU A 116 -12.85 -0.41 13.80
CA LEU A 116 -11.95 -0.07 12.69
C LEU A 116 -11.12 -1.29 12.28
N LYS A 117 -10.53 -1.97 13.25
CA LYS A 117 -9.71 -3.16 13.01
C LYS A 117 -10.50 -4.30 12.35
N SER A 118 -11.71 -4.57 12.83
CA SER A 118 -12.59 -5.60 12.26
C SER A 118 -13.07 -5.23 10.86
N THR A 119 -13.41 -3.96 10.62
CA THR A 119 -13.83 -3.47 9.31
C THR A 119 -12.70 -3.63 8.28
N LEU A 120 -11.48 -3.23 8.62
CA LEU A 120 -10.32 -3.37 7.73
C LEU A 120 -10.03 -4.84 7.40
N LYS A 121 -10.15 -5.74 8.36
CA LYS A 121 -10.02 -7.18 8.13
C LYS A 121 -11.09 -7.70 7.16
N GLN A 122 -12.34 -7.26 7.31
CA GLN A 122 -13.44 -7.62 6.41
C GLN A 122 -13.19 -7.13 4.99
N VAL A 123 -12.70 -5.91 4.83
CA VAL A 123 -12.33 -5.36 3.50
C VAL A 123 -11.25 -6.22 2.85
N ARG A 124 -10.21 -6.57 3.60
CA ARG A 124 -9.12 -7.43 3.11
C ARG A 124 -9.64 -8.81 2.68
N GLU A 125 -10.58 -9.38 3.42
CA GLU A 125 -11.15 -10.71 3.15
C GLU A 125 -12.28 -10.69 2.11
N GLY A 126 -12.66 -9.51 1.61
CA GLY A 126 -13.78 -9.35 0.68
C GLY A 126 -15.16 -9.63 1.31
N ARG A 127 -15.27 -9.53 2.63
CA ARG A 127 -16.47 -9.88 3.41
C ARG A 127 -17.28 -8.67 3.88
N LEU A 128 -17.18 -7.54 3.21
CA LEU A 128 -18.02 -6.40 3.57
C LEU A 128 -19.49 -6.80 3.47
N LYS A 129 -20.15 -6.91 4.62
CA LYS A 129 -21.61 -7.02 4.68
C LYS A 129 -22.19 -5.68 4.27
N ARG A 130 -22.96 -5.72 3.20
CA ARG A 130 -23.79 -4.59 2.78
C ARG A 130 -24.87 -4.30 3.84
#